data_44b94cad3af455486a1eb27051c96669
#
_entry.id   44b94cad3af455486a1eb27051c96669
#
_cell.length_a   1.000
_cell.length_b   1.000
_cell.length_c   1.000
_cell.angle_alpha   90.00
_cell.angle_beta   90.00
_cell.angle_gamma   90.00
#
_symmetry.space_group_name_H-M   'P 1'
#
loop_
_entity.id
_entity.type
_entity.pdbx_description
1 polymer ?
#
loop_
_entity_poly.entity_id
_entity_poly.type
_entity_poly.pdbx_seq_one_letter_code
_entity_poly.pdbx_strand_id
1 'polypeptide(L)'
;MIIVEIGLNHLGSKKILSEFLKNIPDNVDGVSIQIISDDFFNNPKYKKLKLSEKILLNFINKLLLSGKKVGLAIDDHTKINKFTPDKISFYKILSKDIKNKQLIDAVKTTNAESIFISTGMSDYKTLDDIIPQLVKSDERIKLIHTQLSNSVNQVNLKAIESMRARYKTPVAYGHHCSLVNVIYTSLGFLPESIFFYVKGSENLDYPDNHHAIKVDDIEDLVDDINSLKKSIGDGNKIAMKNWT
;
A
#
# COMPACT_ATOMS: atom_id res chain seq x y z
N MET A 1 -5.55 8.79 1.53
CA MET A 1 -5.12 8.50 0.12
C MET A 1 -5.63 7.13 -0.30
N ILE A 2 -5.84 6.94 -1.61
CA ILE A 2 -6.11 5.64 -2.23
C ILE A 2 -4.86 5.24 -3.03
N ILE A 3 -4.24 4.13 -2.66
CA ILE A 3 -2.95 3.71 -3.20
C ILE A 3 -3.07 2.33 -3.84
N VAL A 4 -2.73 2.27 -5.12
CA VAL A 4 -2.67 1.03 -5.88
C VAL A 4 -1.29 0.39 -5.72
N GLU A 5 -1.24 -0.89 -5.37
CA GLU A 5 -0.01 -1.66 -5.24
C GLU A 5 0.16 -2.61 -6.43
N ILE A 6 1.23 -2.45 -7.17
CA ILE A 6 1.55 -3.35 -8.28
C ILE A 6 2.15 -4.67 -7.77
N GLY A 7 2.88 -4.62 -6.65
CA GLY A 7 3.55 -5.80 -6.12
C GLY A 7 4.44 -6.47 -7.17
N LEU A 8 4.30 -7.78 -7.31
CA LEU A 8 4.93 -8.59 -8.36
C LEU A 8 3.96 -8.98 -9.48
N ASN A 9 2.76 -8.41 -9.51
CA ASN A 9 1.72 -8.71 -10.51
C ASN A 9 2.09 -8.27 -11.95
N HIS A 10 3.21 -7.57 -12.12
CA HIS A 10 3.79 -7.34 -13.44
C HIS A 10 4.39 -8.59 -14.08
N LEU A 11 4.49 -9.72 -13.37
CA LEU A 11 4.97 -11.04 -13.85
C LEU A 11 6.34 -11.02 -14.55
N GLY A 12 7.23 -10.06 -14.21
CA GLY A 12 8.51 -9.85 -14.90
C GLY A 12 8.36 -9.28 -16.31
N SER A 13 7.17 -8.83 -16.70
CA SER A 13 6.84 -8.37 -18.04
C SER A 13 6.78 -6.83 -18.10
N LYS A 14 7.66 -6.25 -18.94
CA LYS A 14 7.60 -4.82 -19.27
C LYS A 14 6.24 -4.43 -19.91
N LYS A 15 5.65 -5.37 -20.70
CA LYS A 15 4.35 -5.14 -21.35
C LYS A 15 3.26 -4.95 -20.31
N ILE A 16 3.12 -5.90 -19.37
CA ILE A 16 2.12 -5.83 -18.30
C ILE A 16 2.32 -4.57 -17.43
N LEU A 17 3.57 -4.25 -17.08
CA LEU A 17 3.87 -3.03 -16.34
C LEU A 17 3.44 -1.76 -17.10
N SER A 18 3.58 -1.75 -18.43
CA SER A 18 3.13 -0.62 -19.27
C SER A 18 1.60 -0.56 -19.38
N GLU A 19 0.92 -1.70 -19.34
CA GLU A 19 -0.55 -1.78 -19.30
C GLU A 19 -1.09 -1.21 -17.97
N PHE A 20 -0.47 -1.53 -16.82
CA PHE A 20 -0.82 -0.89 -15.55
C PHE A 20 -0.67 0.62 -15.62
N LEU A 21 0.46 1.12 -16.15
CA LEU A 21 0.68 2.56 -16.27
C LEU A 21 -0.41 3.26 -17.10
N LYS A 22 -0.91 2.59 -18.15
CA LYS A 22 -1.93 3.14 -19.05
C LYS A 22 -3.33 3.12 -18.44
N ASN A 23 -3.62 2.08 -17.64
CA ASN A 23 -4.99 1.77 -17.20
C ASN A 23 -5.26 2.10 -15.72
N ILE A 24 -4.24 2.48 -14.93
CA ILE A 24 -4.48 3.03 -13.58
C ILE A 24 -5.12 4.41 -13.74
N PRO A 25 -6.36 4.61 -13.25
CA PRO A 25 -7.12 5.82 -13.52
C PRO A 25 -6.57 7.04 -12.76
N ASP A 26 -6.96 8.24 -13.23
CA ASP A 26 -6.47 9.50 -12.68
C ASP A 26 -6.95 9.79 -11.26
N ASN A 27 -8.09 9.23 -10.85
CA ASN A 27 -8.66 9.40 -9.52
C ASN A 27 -7.94 8.60 -8.40
N VAL A 28 -6.90 7.83 -8.73
CA VAL A 28 -5.99 7.18 -7.77
C VAL A 28 -4.96 8.18 -7.28
N ASP A 29 -4.78 8.31 -5.96
CA ASP A 29 -3.84 9.26 -5.35
C ASP A 29 -2.37 8.84 -5.53
N GLY A 30 -2.09 7.54 -5.49
CA GLY A 30 -0.72 7.04 -5.55
C GLY A 30 -0.58 5.62 -6.04
N VAL A 31 0.62 5.31 -6.51
CA VAL A 31 0.99 3.96 -6.98
C VAL A 31 2.24 3.49 -6.24
N SER A 32 2.18 2.28 -5.71
CA SER A 32 3.31 1.61 -5.07
C SER A 32 3.85 0.48 -5.95
N ILE A 33 5.16 0.45 -6.14
CA ILE A 33 5.85 -0.68 -6.78
C ILE A 33 6.80 -1.36 -5.80
N GLN A 34 6.92 -2.67 -5.91
CA GLN A 34 7.75 -3.45 -5.01
C GLN A 34 9.18 -3.57 -5.55
N ILE A 35 10.16 -3.16 -4.73
CA ILE A 35 11.59 -3.25 -5.00
C ILE A 35 12.19 -4.27 -4.04
N ILE A 36 12.43 -5.47 -4.53
CA ILE A 36 12.87 -6.61 -3.72
C ILE A 36 14.37 -6.88 -3.96
N SER A 37 15.03 -7.39 -2.93
CA SER A 37 16.43 -7.84 -2.97
C SER A 37 16.66 -8.87 -4.08
N ASP A 38 17.87 -8.89 -4.63
CA ASP A 38 18.22 -9.84 -5.68
C ASP A 38 18.17 -11.29 -5.19
N ASP A 39 18.45 -11.52 -3.91
CA ASP A 39 18.41 -12.85 -3.29
C ASP A 39 17.03 -13.50 -3.34
N PHE A 40 15.95 -12.72 -3.25
CA PHE A 40 14.60 -13.24 -3.43
C PHE A 40 14.41 -13.94 -4.77
N PHE A 41 15.00 -13.38 -5.84
CA PHE A 41 14.89 -13.92 -7.18
C PHE A 41 15.86 -15.09 -7.49
N ASN A 42 16.76 -15.45 -6.53
CA ASN A 42 17.55 -16.67 -6.62
C ASN A 42 16.66 -17.92 -6.46
N ASN A 43 15.48 -17.79 -5.83
CA ASN A 43 14.49 -18.86 -5.79
C ASN A 43 13.90 -19.08 -7.20
N PRO A 44 13.99 -20.30 -7.76
CA PRO A 44 13.49 -20.62 -9.12
C PRO A 44 12.03 -20.24 -9.35
N LYS A 45 11.19 -20.33 -8.30
CA LYS A 45 9.78 -19.97 -8.34
C LYS A 45 9.55 -18.49 -8.71
N TYR A 46 10.44 -17.60 -8.23
CA TYR A 46 10.28 -16.16 -8.38
C TYR A 46 11.21 -15.54 -9.43
N LYS A 47 12.18 -16.31 -9.94
CA LYS A 47 13.17 -15.83 -10.91
C LYS A 47 12.56 -15.14 -12.11
N LYS A 48 11.45 -15.70 -12.65
CA LYS A 48 10.72 -15.14 -13.80
C LYS A 48 10.05 -13.79 -13.54
N LEU A 49 9.85 -13.42 -12.25
CA LEU A 49 9.21 -12.18 -11.86
C LEU A 49 10.18 -11.00 -11.79
N LYS A 50 11.50 -11.25 -11.93
CA LYS A 50 12.51 -10.20 -11.84
C LYS A 50 12.43 -9.27 -13.05
N LEU A 51 12.34 -7.97 -12.78
CA LEU A 51 12.56 -6.91 -13.76
C LEU A 51 13.95 -6.28 -13.56
N SER A 52 14.56 -5.77 -14.63
CA SER A 52 15.80 -5.01 -14.50
C SER A 52 15.53 -3.65 -13.81
N GLU A 53 16.51 -3.16 -13.07
CA GLU A 53 16.46 -1.83 -12.42
C GLU A 53 16.14 -0.73 -13.46
N LYS A 54 16.67 -0.83 -14.66
CA LYS A 54 16.39 0.12 -15.77
C LYS A 54 14.90 0.16 -16.15
N ILE A 55 14.22 -0.99 -16.19
CA ILE A 55 12.78 -1.06 -16.48
C ILE A 55 11.98 -0.44 -15.35
N LEU A 56 12.32 -0.78 -14.11
CA LEU A 56 11.67 -0.24 -12.90
C LEU A 56 11.84 1.29 -12.80
N LEU A 57 13.06 1.81 -13.00
CA LEU A 57 13.33 3.25 -13.04
C LEU A 57 12.53 3.98 -14.12
N ASN A 58 12.48 3.42 -15.32
CA ASN A 58 11.69 4.00 -16.41
C ASN A 58 10.19 4.05 -16.06
N PHE A 59 9.68 3.02 -15.40
CA PHE A 59 8.29 2.97 -14.94
C PHE A 59 8.03 4.02 -13.86
N ILE A 60 8.88 4.11 -12.83
CA ILE A 60 8.81 5.10 -11.77
C ILE A 60 8.81 6.52 -12.34
N ASN A 61 9.73 6.82 -13.27
CA ASN A 61 9.79 8.13 -13.90
C ASN A 61 8.50 8.47 -14.68
N LYS A 62 7.88 7.50 -15.33
CA LYS A 62 6.60 7.72 -16.01
C LYS A 62 5.46 7.99 -15.03
N LEU A 63 5.42 7.29 -13.91
CA LEU A 63 4.45 7.56 -12.84
C LEU A 63 4.64 8.97 -12.26
N LEU A 64 5.87 9.39 -12.01
CA LEU A 64 6.17 10.74 -11.55
C LEU A 64 5.70 11.82 -12.54
N LEU A 65 5.85 11.58 -13.84
CA LEU A 65 5.38 12.48 -14.90
C LEU A 65 3.85 12.55 -15.00
N SER A 66 3.13 11.53 -14.55
CA SER A 66 1.66 11.53 -14.51
C SER A 66 1.09 12.32 -13.31
N GLY A 67 1.94 12.89 -12.45
CA GLY A 67 1.52 13.66 -11.28
C GLY A 67 1.04 12.83 -10.09
N LYS A 68 1.09 11.49 -10.16
CA LYS A 68 0.72 10.60 -9.06
C LYS A 68 1.79 10.54 -7.98
N LYS A 69 1.38 10.35 -6.72
CA LYS A 69 2.33 10.00 -5.66
C LYS A 69 2.93 8.63 -5.94
N VAL A 70 4.25 8.55 -5.90
CA VAL A 70 4.97 7.29 -6.14
C VAL A 70 5.53 6.75 -4.84
N GLY A 71 5.24 5.48 -4.55
CA GLY A 71 5.75 4.78 -3.39
C GLY A 71 6.60 3.58 -3.76
N LEU A 72 7.55 3.25 -2.89
CA LEU A 72 8.35 2.03 -2.99
C LEU A 72 8.08 1.13 -1.79
N ALA A 73 7.59 -0.09 -2.06
CA ALA A 73 7.60 -1.18 -1.09
C ALA A 73 8.97 -1.88 -1.21
N ILE A 74 9.83 -1.69 -0.21
CA ILE A 74 11.25 -2.04 -0.30
C ILE A 74 11.68 -2.94 0.84
N ASP A 75 12.57 -3.91 0.58
CA ASP A 75 13.16 -4.82 1.57
C ASP A 75 14.70 -4.76 1.60
N ASP A 76 15.32 -4.00 0.70
CA ASP A 76 16.77 -3.88 0.60
C ASP A 76 17.19 -2.40 0.63
N HIS A 77 17.81 -1.99 1.73
CA HIS A 77 18.27 -0.61 1.93
C HIS A 77 19.31 -0.15 0.90
N THR A 78 20.09 -1.06 0.32
CA THR A 78 21.12 -0.72 -0.68
C THR A 78 20.52 -0.24 -2.01
N LYS A 79 19.24 -0.50 -2.23
CA LYS A 79 18.52 -0.10 -3.43
C LYS A 79 17.89 1.29 -3.34
N ILE A 80 17.78 1.87 -2.16
CA ILE A 80 17.09 3.17 -1.96
C ILE A 80 17.66 4.22 -2.91
N ASN A 81 18.98 4.40 -2.92
CA ASN A 81 19.65 5.42 -3.73
C ASN A 81 19.60 5.18 -5.24
N LYS A 82 19.22 3.97 -5.67
CA LYS A 82 19.09 3.63 -7.09
C LYS A 82 17.77 4.08 -7.71
N PHE A 83 16.74 4.37 -6.90
CA PHE A 83 15.37 4.62 -7.36
C PHE A 83 14.92 6.06 -7.05
N THR A 84 15.72 7.07 -7.41
CA THR A 84 15.36 8.50 -7.32
C THR A 84 14.74 8.90 -5.97
N PRO A 85 15.48 8.73 -4.84
CA PRO A 85 14.92 8.87 -3.49
C PRO A 85 14.28 10.25 -3.23
N ASP A 86 14.79 11.30 -3.84
CA ASP A 86 14.28 12.68 -3.67
C ASP A 86 12.90 12.92 -4.30
N LYS A 87 12.40 11.99 -5.12
CA LYS A 87 11.11 12.08 -5.82
C LYS A 87 10.09 11.08 -5.32
N ILE A 88 10.47 10.17 -4.42
CA ILE A 88 9.58 9.17 -3.86
C ILE A 88 8.75 9.82 -2.76
N SER A 89 7.42 9.77 -2.93
CA SER A 89 6.48 10.37 -1.99
C SER A 89 6.35 9.57 -0.69
N PHE A 90 6.45 8.24 -0.77
CA PHE A 90 6.36 7.38 0.42
C PHE A 90 7.14 6.07 0.26
N TYR A 91 7.58 5.53 1.39
CA TYR A 91 8.10 4.18 1.47
C TYR A 91 7.15 3.29 2.25
N LYS A 92 7.11 2.01 1.87
CA LYS A 92 6.39 0.96 2.60
C LYS A 92 7.38 -0.11 3.04
N ILE A 93 7.52 -0.28 4.35
CA ILE A 93 8.26 -1.39 4.96
C ILE A 93 7.32 -2.59 5.02
N LEU A 94 7.74 -3.72 4.46
CA LEU A 94 6.93 -4.94 4.41
C LEU A 94 6.76 -5.54 5.82
N SER A 95 5.67 -6.29 6.03
CA SER A 95 5.37 -6.90 7.35
C SER A 95 6.50 -7.78 7.89
N LYS A 96 7.25 -8.46 7.02
CA LYS A 96 8.40 -9.27 7.40
C LYS A 96 9.60 -8.46 7.88
N ASP A 97 9.69 -7.19 7.48
CA ASP A 97 10.85 -6.33 7.69
C ASP A 97 10.66 -5.29 8.82
N ILE A 98 9.59 -5.41 9.61
CA ILE A 98 9.27 -4.47 10.71
C ILE A 98 10.41 -4.37 11.75
N LYS A 99 11.24 -5.40 11.89
CA LYS A 99 12.43 -5.45 12.76
C LYS A 99 13.73 -5.09 12.05
N ASN A 100 13.69 -4.83 10.75
CA ASN A 100 14.88 -4.50 9.97
C ASN A 100 15.30 -3.04 10.21
N LYS A 101 16.02 -2.85 11.33
CA LYS A 101 16.48 -1.51 11.74
C LYS A 101 17.30 -0.82 10.65
N GLN A 102 18.18 -1.54 9.97
CA GLN A 102 19.03 -0.99 8.92
C GLN A 102 18.22 -0.43 7.76
N LEU A 103 17.18 -1.16 7.33
CA LEU A 103 16.27 -0.70 6.28
C LEU A 103 15.46 0.54 6.72
N ILE A 104 14.91 0.49 7.94
CA ILE A 104 14.08 1.59 8.47
C ILE A 104 14.93 2.85 8.64
N ASP A 105 16.13 2.75 9.21
CA ASP A 105 17.03 3.89 9.38
C ASP A 105 17.45 4.47 8.01
N ALA A 106 17.71 3.64 7.02
CA ALA A 106 18.03 4.10 5.67
C ALA A 106 16.83 4.82 5.00
N VAL A 107 15.61 4.32 5.15
CA VAL A 107 14.41 5.02 4.63
C VAL A 107 14.19 6.35 5.34
N LYS A 108 14.47 6.45 6.63
CA LYS A 108 14.36 7.70 7.40
C LYS A 108 15.30 8.82 6.89
N THR A 109 16.40 8.47 6.22
CA THR A 109 17.29 9.49 5.62
C THR A 109 16.75 10.11 4.33
N THR A 110 15.66 9.58 3.76
CA THR A 110 15.05 10.09 2.53
C THR A 110 14.13 11.28 2.82
N ASN A 111 13.76 12.02 1.76
CA ASN A 111 12.83 13.15 1.82
C ASN A 111 11.35 12.73 1.63
N ALA A 112 11.02 11.45 1.74
CA ALA A 112 9.65 10.97 1.57
C ALA A 112 8.69 11.63 2.58
N GLU A 113 7.48 11.94 2.15
CA GLU A 113 6.43 12.55 2.98
C GLU A 113 5.86 11.58 4.03
N SER A 114 5.96 10.26 3.78
CA SER A 114 5.41 9.23 4.66
C SER A 114 6.24 7.95 4.61
N ILE A 115 6.34 7.28 5.76
CA ILE A 115 6.96 5.96 5.91
C ILE A 115 5.91 5.03 6.50
N PHE A 116 5.38 4.14 5.69
CA PHE A 116 4.37 3.18 6.09
C PHE A 116 5.00 1.88 6.60
N ILE A 117 4.65 1.47 7.80
CA ILE A 117 5.11 0.21 8.41
C ILE A 117 3.97 -0.80 8.39
N SER A 118 4.09 -1.86 7.59
CA SER A 118 3.09 -2.93 7.53
C SER A 118 3.18 -3.85 8.74
N THR A 119 2.05 -4.18 9.37
CA THR A 119 1.99 -4.89 10.65
C THR A 119 1.46 -6.33 10.56
N GLY A 120 1.19 -6.84 9.35
CA GLY A 120 0.48 -8.10 9.12
C GLY A 120 1.14 -9.38 9.65
N MET A 121 2.41 -9.33 10.05
CA MET A 121 3.14 -10.45 10.67
C MET A 121 3.45 -10.22 12.15
N SER A 122 2.79 -9.24 12.79
CA SER A 122 3.09 -8.86 14.17
C SER A 122 1.83 -8.85 15.04
N ASP A 123 1.96 -9.35 16.25
CA ASP A 123 1.00 -9.18 17.33
C ASP A 123 1.29 -7.90 18.13
N TYR A 124 0.39 -7.55 19.05
CA TYR A 124 0.57 -6.36 19.91
C TYR A 124 1.82 -6.44 20.77
N LYS A 125 2.24 -7.62 21.20
CA LYS A 125 3.48 -7.80 21.98
C LYS A 125 4.68 -7.32 21.16
N THR A 126 4.78 -7.77 19.93
CA THR A 126 5.85 -7.35 19.00
C THR A 126 5.75 -5.86 18.66
N LEU A 127 4.54 -5.35 18.41
CA LEU A 127 4.33 -3.94 18.06
C LEU A 127 4.68 -3.01 19.22
N ASP A 128 4.35 -3.37 20.47
CA ASP A 128 4.66 -2.58 21.66
C ASP A 128 6.16 -2.38 21.88
N ASP A 129 6.96 -3.39 21.52
CA ASP A 129 8.41 -3.31 21.63
C ASP A 129 9.04 -2.36 20.59
N ILE A 130 8.39 -2.16 19.44
CA ILE A 130 8.99 -1.51 18.28
C ILE A 130 8.39 -0.13 17.98
N ILE A 131 7.05 -0.07 17.89
CA ILE A 131 6.35 1.10 17.33
C ILE A 131 6.54 2.37 18.15
N PRO A 132 6.47 2.36 19.50
CA PRO A 132 6.64 3.59 20.26
C PRO A 132 7.95 4.32 20.01
N GLN A 133 9.05 3.57 19.82
CA GLN A 133 10.35 4.15 19.51
C GLN A 133 10.41 4.69 18.07
N LEU A 134 9.82 3.97 17.13
CA LEU A 134 9.79 4.40 15.74
C LEU A 134 9.00 5.69 15.57
N VAL A 135 7.78 5.76 16.08
CA VAL A 135 6.91 6.94 15.98
C VAL A 135 7.52 8.15 16.69
N LYS A 136 8.18 7.94 17.84
CA LYS A 136 8.91 9.02 18.53
C LYS A 136 10.10 9.54 17.73
N SER A 137 10.73 8.69 16.92
CA SER A 137 11.95 9.04 16.19
C SER A 137 11.70 9.75 14.86
N ASP A 138 10.49 9.63 14.29
CA ASP A 138 10.15 10.23 12.99
C ASP A 138 8.63 10.35 12.84
N GLU A 139 8.13 11.58 12.74
CA GLU A 139 6.71 11.90 12.64
C GLU A 139 6.05 11.44 11.33
N ARG A 140 6.85 11.12 10.30
CA ARG A 140 6.38 10.58 9.02
C ARG A 140 5.93 9.13 9.11
N ILE A 141 6.21 8.44 10.22
CA ILE A 141 5.88 7.03 10.41
C ILE A 141 4.39 6.87 10.62
N LYS A 142 3.80 6.04 9.77
CA LYS A 142 2.40 5.61 9.79
C LYS A 142 2.34 4.10 9.79
N LEU A 143 1.30 3.53 10.36
CA LEU A 143 1.11 2.08 10.36
C LEU A 143 0.18 1.65 9.23
N ILE A 144 0.34 0.43 8.74
CA ILE A 144 -0.66 -0.23 7.89
C ILE A 144 -1.19 -1.43 8.67
N HIS A 145 -2.47 -1.37 9.06
CA HIS A 145 -3.17 -2.58 9.47
C HIS A 145 -3.44 -3.44 8.24
N THR A 146 -2.92 -4.63 8.24
CA THR A 146 -3.18 -5.66 7.24
C THR A 146 -3.15 -7.02 7.89
N GLN A 147 -3.85 -7.99 7.30
CA GLN A 147 -3.73 -9.40 7.65
C GLN A 147 -3.36 -10.15 6.38
N LEU A 148 -2.33 -10.99 6.46
CA LEU A 148 -1.85 -11.78 5.32
C LEU A 148 -2.73 -13.01 5.11
N SER A 149 -4.05 -12.77 5.01
CA SER A 149 -5.08 -13.79 4.82
C SER A 149 -6.16 -13.29 3.88
N ASN A 150 -6.63 -14.19 3.02
CA ASN A 150 -7.75 -13.91 2.10
C ASN A 150 -9.12 -14.06 2.79
N SER A 151 -9.17 -14.58 4.03
CA SER A 151 -10.43 -14.84 4.75
C SER A 151 -10.99 -13.59 5.40
N VAL A 152 -12.27 -13.30 5.16
CA VAL A 152 -12.98 -12.15 5.75
C VAL A 152 -12.99 -12.20 7.28
N ASN A 153 -13.06 -13.39 7.87
CA ASN A 153 -13.09 -13.56 9.33
C ASN A 153 -11.78 -13.17 10.03
N GLN A 154 -10.70 -13.01 9.28
CA GLN A 154 -9.38 -12.69 9.81
C GLN A 154 -8.97 -11.22 9.58
N VAL A 155 -9.79 -10.43 8.89
CA VAL A 155 -9.42 -9.03 8.55
C VAL A 155 -9.30 -8.14 9.77
N ASN A 156 -10.19 -8.27 10.75
CA ASN A 156 -10.17 -7.53 12.02
C ASN A 156 -10.03 -6.00 11.87
N LEU A 157 -10.92 -5.35 11.13
CA LEU A 157 -10.86 -3.90 10.85
C LEU A 157 -10.83 -3.02 12.11
N LYS A 158 -11.40 -3.49 13.24
CA LYS A 158 -11.31 -2.77 14.52
C LYS A 158 -9.87 -2.52 14.99
N ALA A 159 -8.91 -3.31 14.52
CA ALA A 159 -7.50 -3.10 14.84
C ALA A 159 -6.98 -1.74 14.34
N ILE A 160 -7.58 -1.14 13.30
CA ILE A 160 -7.23 0.20 12.81
C ILE A 160 -7.40 1.24 13.93
N GLU A 161 -8.56 1.24 14.60
CA GLU A 161 -8.85 2.15 15.72
C GLU A 161 -8.00 1.84 16.94
N SER A 162 -7.88 0.55 17.28
CA SER A 162 -7.10 0.10 18.44
C SER A 162 -5.63 0.47 18.31
N MET A 163 -5.02 0.29 17.14
CA MET A 163 -3.64 0.68 16.90
C MET A 163 -3.46 2.19 16.90
N ARG A 164 -4.39 2.94 16.29
CA ARG A 164 -4.37 4.40 16.29
C ARG A 164 -4.43 4.96 17.72
N ALA A 165 -5.33 4.42 18.54
CA ALA A 165 -5.47 4.82 19.94
C ALA A 165 -4.22 4.47 20.75
N ARG A 166 -3.62 3.29 20.50
CA ARG A 166 -2.48 2.77 21.27
C ARG A 166 -1.17 3.49 20.95
N TYR A 167 -0.88 3.69 19.66
CA TYR A 167 0.42 4.21 19.21
C TYR A 167 0.41 5.70 18.87
N LYS A 168 -0.75 6.35 18.90
CA LYS A 168 -0.92 7.79 18.62
C LYS A 168 -0.33 8.20 17.26
N THR A 169 -0.45 7.34 16.27
CA THR A 169 -0.01 7.56 14.88
C THR A 169 -1.11 7.18 13.90
N PRO A 170 -1.16 7.80 12.70
CA PRO A 170 -2.12 7.42 11.67
C PRO A 170 -2.00 5.95 11.29
N VAL A 171 -3.13 5.30 11.03
CA VAL A 171 -3.18 3.90 10.61
C VAL A 171 -3.93 3.79 9.29
N ALA A 172 -3.27 3.25 8.28
CA ALA A 172 -3.82 2.90 6.99
C ALA A 172 -4.40 1.47 7.00
N TYR A 173 -5.19 1.14 5.99
CA TYR A 173 -5.67 -0.22 5.74
C TYR A 173 -4.96 -0.82 4.51
N GLY A 174 -4.38 -2.00 4.64
CA GLY A 174 -3.82 -2.81 3.57
C GLY A 174 -4.72 -4.01 3.26
N HIS A 175 -5.32 -4.01 2.08
CA HIS A 175 -6.30 -5.02 1.68
C HIS A 175 -5.63 -6.30 1.16
N HIS A 176 -5.91 -7.44 1.82
CA HIS A 176 -5.51 -8.79 1.40
C HIS A 176 -6.70 -9.77 1.39
N CYS A 177 -7.92 -9.31 1.66
CA CYS A 177 -9.11 -10.15 1.67
C CYS A 177 -9.61 -10.42 0.24
N SER A 178 -10.16 -11.62 0.00
CA SER A 178 -10.77 -11.94 -1.30
C SER A 178 -12.08 -11.19 -1.57
N LEU A 179 -12.70 -10.63 -0.52
CA LEU A 179 -13.97 -9.89 -0.60
C LEU A 179 -13.71 -8.37 -0.69
N VAL A 180 -13.91 -7.79 -1.85
CA VAL A 180 -13.66 -6.36 -2.11
C VAL A 180 -14.50 -5.43 -1.22
N ASN A 181 -15.71 -5.86 -0.82
CA ASN A 181 -16.59 -5.08 0.05
C ASN A 181 -15.95 -4.73 1.42
N VAL A 182 -14.92 -5.45 1.82
CA VAL A 182 -14.14 -5.14 3.03
C VAL A 182 -13.43 -3.79 2.90
N ILE A 183 -13.07 -3.37 1.68
CA ILE A 183 -12.51 -2.04 1.43
C ILE A 183 -13.53 -0.96 1.81
N TYR A 184 -14.79 -1.09 1.37
CA TYR A 184 -15.85 -0.15 1.74
C TYR A 184 -16.12 -0.15 3.25
N THR A 185 -16.18 -1.34 3.85
CA THR A 185 -16.38 -1.48 5.31
C THR A 185 -15.26 -0.80 6.09
N SER A 186 -14.02 -0.81 5.58
CA SER A 186 -12.87 -0.18 6.24
C SER A 186 -13.03 1.32 6.42
N LEU A 187 -13.83 1.98 5.58
CA LEU A 187 -14.07 3.43 5.65
C LEU A 187 -14.68 3.86 6.98
N GLY A 188 -15.53 3.03 7.58
CA GLY A 188 -16.13 3.28 8.90
C GLY A 188 -15.10 3.36 10.04
N PHE A 189 -13.89 2.85 9.84
CA PHE A 189 -12.78 2.89 10.79
C PHE A 189 -11.80 4.05 10.51
N LEU A 190 -12.09 4.90 9.53
CA LEU A 190 -11.35 6.10 9.16
C LEU A 190 -9.85 5.83 8.94
N PRO A 191 -9.48 4.89 8.05
CA PRO A 191 -8.07 4.65 7.76
C PRO A 191 -7.45 5.91 7.11
N GLU A 192 -6.20 6.19 7.44
CA GLU A 192 -5.43 7.32 6.86
C GLU A 192 -5.29 7.18 5.35
N SER A 193 -5.03 5.94 4.90
CA SER A 193 -4.92 5.57 3.49
C SER A 193 -5.44 4.15 3.30
N ILE A 194 -5.81 3.81 2.08
CA ILE A 194 -6.21 2.46 1.67
C ILE A 194 -5.22 1.97 0.63
N PHE A 195 -4.65 0.80 0.85
CA PHE A 195 -3.76 0.11 -0.08
C PHE A 195 -4.45 -1.15 -0.60
N PHE A 196 -4.43 -1.36 -1.90
CA PHE A 196 -4.88 -2.61 -2.51
C PHE A 196 -4.05 -2.97 -3.74
N TYR A 197 -3.89 -4.27 -3.97
CA TYR A 197 -3.15 -4.78 -5.11
C TYR A 197 -3.97 -4.73 -6.39
N VAL A 198 -3.29 -4.50 -7.52
CA VAL A 198 -3.87 -4.54 -8.85
C VAL A 198 -3.35 -5.74 -9.64
N LYS A 199 -4.22 -6.30 -10.49
CA LYS A 199 -3.88 -7.27 -11.53
C LYS A 199 -4.44 -6.84 -12.88
N GLY A 200 -3.86 -7.38 -13.97
CA GLY A 200 -4.37 -7.12 -15.30
C GLY A 200 -5.74 -7.76 -15.53
N SER A 201 -6.37 -7.40 -16.66
CA SER A 201 -7.69 -7.93 -17.07
C SER A 201 -7.61 -9.38 -17.53
N GLU A 202 -6.45 -9.79 -18.07
CA GLU A 202 -6.22 -11.16 -18.52
C GLU A 202 -6.19 -12.14 -17.35
N ASN A 203 -6.69 -13.37 -17.56
CA ASN A 203 -6.66 -14.42 -16.54
C ASN A 203 -5.29 -15.11 -16.51
N LEU A 204 -4.31 -14.43 -15.90
CA LEU A 204 -2.97 -14.93 -15.67
C LEU A 204 -2.78 -15.35 -14.20
N ASP A 205 -1.72 -16.12 -13.94
CA ASP A 205 -1.36 -16.55 -12.60
C ASP A 205 -0.59 -15.43 -11.86
N TYR A 206 -1.33 -14.44 -11.37
CA TYR A 206 -0.76 -13.34 -10.61
C TYR A 206 -0.42 -13.76 -9.17
N PRO A 207 0.73 -13.35 -8.60
CA PRO A 207 1.07 -13.64 -7.21
C PRO A 207 -0.01 -13.25 -6.20
N ASP A 208 -0.66 -12.11 -6.42
CA ASP A 208 -1.70 -11.58 -5.51
C ASP A 208 -3.12 -11.84 -6.02
N ASN A 209 -3.33 -12.85 -6.89
CA ASN A 209 -4.57 -13.09 -7.63
C ASN A 209 -5.83 -13.15 -6.77
N HIS A 210 -5.72 -13.67 -5.53
CA HIS A 210 -6.87 -13.90 -4.65
C HIS A 210 -7.49 -12.61 -4.10
N HIS A 211 -6.73 -11.52 -4.01
CA HIS A 211 -7.19 -10.25 -3.41
C HIS A 211 -6.91 -9.02 -4.29
N ALA A 212 -6.18 -9.20 -5.39
CA ALA A 212 -5.90 -8.10 -6.30
C ALA A 212 -7.14 -7.72 -7.11
N ILE A 213 -7.39 -6.43 -7.24
CA ILE A 213 -8.45 -5.84 -8.04
C ILE A 213 -8.02 -5.83 -9.52
N LYS A 214 -8.93 -6.13 -10.43
CA LYS A 214 -8.63 -5.97 -11.86
C LYS A 214 -8.45 -4.49 -12.18
N VAL A 215 -7.51 -4.22 -13.07
CA VAL A 215 -7.22 -2.83 -13.47
C VAL A 215 -8.45 -2.11 -14.03
N ASP A 216 -9.33 -2.84 -14.71
CA ASP A 216 -10.56 -2.31 -15.30
C ASP A 216 -11.63 -1.92 -14.26
N ASP A 217 -11.55 -2.48 -13.04
CA ASP A 217 -12.53 -2.24 -11.97
C ASP A 217 -12.05 -1.13 -10.99
N ILE A 218 -10.86 -0.54 -11.21
CA ILE A 218 -10.27 0.41 -10.24
C ILE A 218 -11.02 1.74 -10.23
N GLU A 219 -11.40 2.26 -11.40
CA GLU A 219 -12.05 3.57 -11.52
C GLU A 219 -13.34 3.57 -10.72
N ASP A 220 -14.22 2.60 -10.96
CA ASP A 220 -15.49 2.45 -10.25
C ASP A 220 -15.27 2.26 -8.73
N LEU A 221 -14.31 1.42 -8.35
CA LEU A 221 -13.96 1.20 -6.94
C LEU A 221 -13.54 2.51 -6.24
N VAL A 222 -12.72 3.32 -6.90
CA VAL A 222 -12.22 4.58 -6.33
C VAL A 222 -13.33 5.62 -6.25
N ASP A 223 -14.20 5.70 -7.24
CA ASP A 223 -15.36 6.59 -7.24
C ASP A 223 -16.35 6.21 -6.14
N ASP A 224 -16.62 4.92 -5.95
CA ASP A 224 -17.41 4.42 -4.84
C ASP A 224 -16.81 4.78 -3.49
N ILE A 225 -15.50 4.55 -3.30
CA ILE A 225 -14.78 4.92 -2.07
C ILE A 225 -14.93 6.42 -1.80
N ASN A 226 -14.73 7.27 -2.81
CA ASN A 226 -14.81 8.72 -2.67
C ASN A 226 -16.24 9.19 -2.37
N SER A 227 -17.23 8.53 -2.94
CA SER A 227 -18.64 8.79 -2.67
C SER A 227 -19.03 8.36 -1.25
N LEU A 228 -18.62 7.17 -0.84
CA LEU A 228 -18.90 6.64 0.52
C LEU A 228 -18.20 7.44 1.62
N LYS A 229 -16.99 7.95 1.38
CA LYS A 229 -16.31 8.86 2.32
C LYS A 229 -17.18 10.08 2.68
N LYS A 230 -17.92 10.63 1.72
CA LYS A 230 -18.83 11.77 1.97
C LYS A 230 -19.96 11.40 2.93
N SER A 231 -20.42 10.13 2.93
CA SER A 231 -21.50 9.65 3.80
C SER A 231 -21.08 9.51 5.28
N ILE A 232 -19.78 9.48 5.58
CA ILE A 232 -19.27 9.42 6.95
C ILE A 232 -19.62 10.71 7.71
N GLY A 233 -19.57 11.86 7.04
CA GLY A 233 -19.92 13.15 7.63
C GLY A 233 -18.93 13.62 8.71
N ASP A 234 -19.35 14.62 9.45
CA ASP A 234 -18.58 15.27 10.51
C ASP A 234 -19.04 14.90 11.94
N GLY A 235 -20.04 14.03 12.07
CA GLY A 235 -20.62 13.60 13.34
C GLY A 235 -21.69 14.53 13.91
N ASN A 236 -21.96 15.69 13.29
CA ASN A 236 -23.00 16.59 13.74
C ASN A 236 -24.39 16.10 13.34
N LYS A 237 -25.29 15.93 14.29
CA LYS A 237 -26.68 15.58 14.04
C LYS A 237 -27.50 16.83 13.78
N ILE A 238 -27.85 17.07 12.51
CA ILE A 238 -28.71 18.19 12.09
C ILE A 238 -30.05 17.69 11.59
N ALA A 239 -31.11 18.49 11.77
CA ALA A 239 -32.42 18.19 11.22
C ALA A 239 -32.49 18.62 9.76
N MET A 240 -32.92 17.72 8.88
CA MET A 240 -33.26 18.08 7.51
C MET A 240 -34.61 18.81 7.50
N LYS A 241 -34.62 20.02 6.93
CA LYS A 241 -35.82 20.88 6.93
C LYS A 241 -36.84 20.51 5.86
N ASN A 242 -36.44 19.83 4.79
CA ASN A 242 -37.32 19.42 3.69
C ASN A 242 -36.97 17.99 3.24
N TRP A 243 -38.02 17.19 3.04
CA TRP A 243 -37.97 15.95 2.27
C TRP A 243 -38.21 16.31 0.80
N THR A 244 -37.23 16.16 -0.05
CA THR A 244 -37.36 16.25 -1.50
C THR A 244 -37.35 14.87 -2.13
#